data_af1e38444e28949105b619af72ee6937
#
_entry.id   af1e38444e28949105b619af72ee6937
#
_cell.length_a   1.000
_cell.length_b   1.000
_cell.length_c   1.000
_cell.angle_alpha   90.00
_cell.angle_beta   90.00
_cell.angle_gamma   90.00
#
_symmetry.space_group_name_H-M   'P 1'
#
loop_
_entity.id
_entity.type
_entity.pdbx_description
1 polymer ?
#
loop_
_entity_poly.entity_id
_entity_poly.type
_entity_poly.pdbx_seq_one_letter_code
_entity_poly.pdbx_strand_id
1 'polypeptide(L)'
;MNKSILEAYLLAKTAYQKCGVDTDKVIQEFEKIPVSLHCWAGDDIKGFEGLGDIESQNVVTGAYPYPARNGDELRGDIDFAFRLSPLKHKVNLHSVYAERQRPRNDLDVEDFRNWINWAKANGYGLDFNTSFFAHPMMDNGFSLASIHKKTRDYWIKAGLDSRKISLAIGKEMGERCYNNFWIPDGFKDNPASRLTYRELLKDSLDQIFAKKYTEEEKQYTADVLEGKLFG
;
A
#
# COMPACT_ATOMS: atom_id res chain seq x y z
N MET A 1 10.61 14.40 30.11
CA MET A 1 10.49 12.93 29.99
C MET A 1 10.09 12.35 31.34
N ASN A 2 9.15 11.41 31.39
CA ASN A 2 8.73 10.80 32.66
C ASN A 2 9.91 10.02 33.26
N LYS A 3 10.19 10.19 34.56
CA LYS A 3 11.34 9.59 35.26
C LYS A 3 11.38 8.07 35.11
N SER A 4 10.23 7.41 35.21
CA SER A 4 10.14 5.94 35.05
C SER A 4 10.48 5.46 33.62
N ILE A 5 10.15 6.25 32.60
CA ILE A 5 10.50 5.93 31.20
C ILE A 5 12.01 6.03 31.00
N LEU A 6 12.63 7.07 31.55
CA LEU A 6 14.09 7.24 31.48
C LEU A 6 14.82 6.10 32.17
N GLU A 7 14.40 5.71 33.37
CA GLU A 7 14.99 4.60 34.12
C GLU A 7 14.87 3.27 33.36
N ALA A 8 13.70 3.00 32.77
CA ALA A 8 13.49 1.82 31.94
C ALA A 8 14.37 1.84 30.69
N TYR A 9 14.50 2.98 30.03
CA TYR A 9 15.40 3.12 28.86
C TYR A 9 16.86 2.87 29.23
N LEU A 10 17.36 3.43 30.33
CA LEU A 10 18.76 3.22 30.75
C LEU A 10 19.06 1.76 31.08
N LEU A 11 18.09 1.05 31.68
CA LEU A 11 18.21 -0.37 31.94
C LEU A 11 18.30 -1.17 30.62
N ALA A 12 17.41 -0.89 29.68
CA ALA A 12 17.41 -1.50 28.34
C ALA A 12 18.74 -1.20 27.59
N LYS A 13 19.18 0.06 27.60
CA LYS A 13 20.43 0.50 26.98
C LYS A 13 21.62 -0.32 27.49
N THR A 14 21.72 -0.54 28.81
CA THR A 14 22.76 -1.36 29.40
C THR A 14 22.70 -2.82 28.91
N ALA A 15 21.51 -3.38 28.74
CA ALA A 15 21.35 -4.73 28.22
C ALA A 15 21.79 -4.84 26.76
N TYR A 16 21.39 -3.88 25.91
CA TYR A 16 21.78 -3.83 24.50
C TYR A 16 23.28 -3.61 24.31
N GLN A 17 23.93 -2.81 25.14
CA GLN A 17 25.38 -2.61 25.10
C GLN A 17 26.16 -3.90 25.27
N LYS A 18 25.67 -4.85 26.08
CA LYS A 18 26.29 -6.18 26.22
C LYS A 18 26.28 -7.00 24.93
N CYS A 19 25.36 -6.69 24.01
CA CYS A 19 25.26 -7.28 22.67
C CYS A 19 25.98 -6.45 21.60
N GLY A 20 26.73 -5.39 22.00
CA GLY A 20 27.45 -4.53 21.06
C GLY A 20 26.58 -3.47 20.37
N VAL A 21 25.35 -3.24 20.84
CA VAL A 21 24.42 -2.27 20.25
C VAL A 21 24.44 -0.96 21.01
N ASP A 22 24.76 0.13 20.31
CA ASP A 22 24.60 1.51 20.78
C ASP A 22 23.19 1.99 20.45
N THR A 23 22.29 1.96 21.44
CA THR A 23 20.88 2.30 21.24
C THR A 23 20.65 3.75 20.84
N ASP A 24 21.45 4.70 21.34
CA ASP A 24 21.29 6.12 20.98
C ASP A 24 21.60 6.34 19.49
N LYS A 25 22.70 5.73 19.01
CA LYS A 25 23.08 5.78 17.61
C LYS A 25 22.05 5.09 16.72
N VAL A 26 21.59 3.91 17.11
CA VAL A 26 20.60 3.15 16.34
C VAL A 26 19.28 3.91 16.22
N ILE A 27 18.81 4.53 17.31
CA ILE A 27 17.59 5.35 17.29
C ILE A 27 17.75 6.53 16.33
N GLN A 28 18.87 7.26 16.41
CA GLN A 28 19.15 8.39 15.51
C GLN A 28 19.21 7.96 14.03
N GLU A 29 19.76 6.81 13.73
CA GLU A 29 19.75 6.28 12.35
C GLU A 29 18.36 5.80 11.92
N PHE A 30 17.62 5.18 12.83
CA PHE A 30 16.25 4.72 12.56
C PHE A 30 15.28 5.87 12.28
N GLU A 31 15.41 6.99 12.98
CA GLU A 31 14.59 8.19 12.76
C GLU A 31 14.73 8.79 11.36
N LYS A 32 15.80 8.47 10.65
CA LYS A 32 16.01 8.90 9.25
C LYS A 32 15.26 8.01 8.24
N ILE A 33 14.81 6.84 8.65
CA ILE A 33 14.13 5.88 7.79
C ILE A 33 12.64 6.25 7.73
N PRO A 34 12.10 6.60 6.56
CA PRO A 34 10.68 6.91 6.45
C PRO A 34 9.83 5.65 6.63
N VAL A 35 8.77 5.76 7.42
CA VAL A 35 7.78 4.70 7.61
C VAL A 35 6.56 4.99 6.75
N SER A 36 6.17 4.03 5.92
CA SER A 36 5.00 4.13 5.06
C SER A 36 3.80 3.46 5.74
N LEU A 37 2.82 4.28 6.14
CA LEU A 37 1.59 3.83 6.78
C LEU A 37 0.55 3.50 5.72
N HIS A 38 -0.03 2.30 5.78
CA HIS A 38 -1.16 1.95 4.94
C HIS A 38 -2.42 2.74 5.35
N CYS A 39 -3.03 3.45 4.40
CA CYS A 39 -4.17 4.33 4.66
C CYS A 39 -5.49 3.59 4.96
N TRP A 40 -5.59 2.30 4.64
CA TRP A 40 -6.81 1.51 4.74
C TRP A 40 -7.35 1.32 6.18
N ALA A 41 -6.53 1.56 7.18
CA ALA A 41 -6.97 1.43 8.58
C ALA A 41 -8.03 2.48 8.98
N GLY A 42 -8.12 3.60 8.26
CA GLY A 42 -9.03 4.70 8.62
C GLY A 42 -10.49 4.48 8.22
N ASP A 43 -10.79 3.56 7.31
CA ASP A 43 -12.14 3.29 6.83
C ASP A 43 -12.49 1.79 6.71
N ASP A 44 -11.60 0.93 7.18
CA ASP A 44 -11.74 -0.51 7.10
C ASP A 44 -11.79 -1.04 5.64
N ILE A 45 -11.00 -0.42 4.77
CA ILE A 45 -10.83 -0.78 3.34
C ILE A 45 -12.07 -0.53 2.47
N LYS A 46 -13.04 0.23 2.91
CA LYS A 46 -14.23 0.53 2.08
C LYS A 46 -13.89 1.30 0.82
N GLY A 47 -12.94 2.21 0.93
CA GLY A 47 -12.59 3.12 -0.17
C GLY A 47 -13.73 4.09 -0.52
N PHE A 48 -13.55 4.81 -1.62
CA PHE A 48 -14.50 5.84 -2.05
C PHE A 48 -15.21 5.50 -3.36
N GLU A 49 -15.11 4.27 -3.84
CA GLU A 49 -15.65 3.83 -5.13
C GLU A 49 -17.19 3.67 -5.13
N GLY A 50 -17.84 3.72 -3.97
CA GLY A 50 -19.30 3.59 -3.86
C GLY A 50 -19.85 2.22 -4.27
N LEU A 51 -19.04 1.18 -4.22
CA LEU A 51 -19.39 -0.17 -4.66
C LEU A 51 -20.32 -0.92 -3.69
N GLY A 52 -20.81 -0.26 -2.64
CA GLY A 52 -21.65 -0.87 -1.61
C GLY A 52 -20.87 -1.80 -0.65
N ASP A 53 -21.61 -2.56 0.16
CA ASP A 53 -21.00 -3.56 1.04
C ASP A 53 -20.55 -4.77 0.20
N ILE A 54 -19.34 -4.71 -0.31
CA ILE A 54 -18.73 -5.88 -0.94
C ILE A 54 -18.22 -6.75 0.19
N GLU A 55 -18.85 -7.91 0.39
CA GLU A 55 -18.29 -8.96 1.23
C GLU A 55 -16.89 -9.31 0.68
N SER A 56 -15.89 -8.77 1.31
CA SER A 56 -14.50 -9.06 0.93
C SER A 56 -14.13 -10.43 1.46
N GLN A 57 -14.31 -11.45 0.64
CA GLN A 57 -14.01 -12.84 1.00
C GLN A 57 -12.58 -13.06 1.49
N ASN A 58 -11.67 -12.12 1.27
CA ASN A 58 -10.24 -12.28 1.57
C ASN A 58 -9.61 -11.11 2.33
N VAL A 59 -10.37 -10.10 2.69
CA VAL A 59 -9.86 -8.97 3.47
C VAL A 59 -10.47 -9.05 4.86
N VAL A 60 -9.63 -9.30 5.85
CA VAL A 60 -10.04 -9.27 7.25
C VAL A 60 -9.60 -7.94 7.80
N THR A 61 -10.58 -7.11 8.06
CA THR A 61 -10.38 -5.81 8.69
C THR A 61 -10.99 -5.82 10.08
N GLY A 62 -10.58 -4.91 10.93
CA GLY A 62 -11.22 -4.72 12.22
C GLY A 62 -12.55 -3.98 12.05
N ALA A 63 -13.44 -4.13 13.01
CA ALA A 63 -14.64 -3.31 13.07
C ALA A 63 -14.26 -1.91 13.59
N TYR A 64 -14.09 -0.95 12.70
CA TYR A 64 -13.84 0.44 13.08
C TYR A 64 -15.17 1.21 13.18
N PRO A 65 -15.55 1.72 14.37
CA PRO A 65 -16.89 2.26 14.60
C PRO A 65 -17.17 3.59 13.88
N TYR A 66 -16.13 4.32 13.48
CA TYR A 66 -16.24 5.61 12.82
C TYR A 66 -15.33 5.69 11.59
N PRO A 67 -15.58 4.88 10.55
CA PRO A 67 -14.75 4.88 9.36
C PRO A 67 -14.79 6.22 8.64
N ALA A 68 -13.65 6.65 8.10
CA ALA A 68 -13.58 7.81 7.23
C ALA A 68 -14.49 7.62 6.00
N ARG A 69 -15.25 8.66 5.67
CA ARG A 69 -16.26 8.62 4.60
C ARG A 69 -15.77 9.24 3.29
N ASN A 70 -14.69 9.98 3.35
CA ASN A 70 -14.09 10.71 2.24
C ASN A 70 -12.60 10.97 2.50
N GLY A 71 -11.92 11.53 1.49
CA GLY A 71 -10.49 11.81 1.56
C GLY A 71 -10.09 12.82 2.63
N ASP A 72 -10.92 13.82 2.90
CA ASP A 72 -10.61 14.84 3.91
C ASP A 72 -10.61 14.25 5.33
N GLU A 73 -11.61 13.41 5.65
CA GLU A 73 -11.67 12.71 6.93
C GLU A 73 -10.50 11.74 7.09
N LEU A 74 -10.18 10.96 6.05
CA LEU A 74 -9.08 10.01 6.11
C LEU A 74 -7.72 10.72 6.25
N ARG A 75 -7.49 11.83 5.55
CA ARG A 75 -6.31 12.68 5.73
C ARG A 75 -6.21 13.23 7.16
N GLY A 76 -7.33 13.64 7.74
CA GLY A 76 -7.38 14.10 9.13
C GLY A 76 -6.99 13.02 10.14
N ASP A 77 -7.45 11.78 9.94
CA ASP A 77 -7.08 10.62 10.78
C ASP A 77 -5.59 10.29 10.64
N ILE A 78 -5.05 10.34 9.43
CA ILE A 78 -3.62 10.12 9.17
C ILE A 78 -2.79 11.23 9.83
N ASP A 79 -3.18 12.50 9.71
CA ASP A 79 -2.51 13.62 10.37
C ASP A 79 -2.48 13.43 11.90
N PHE A 80 -3.57 12.91 12.47
CA PHE A 80 -3.60 12.59 13.89
C PHE A 80 -2.63 11.47 14.25
N ALA A 81 -2.64 10.38 13.49
CA ALA A 81 -1.74 9.23 13.70
C ALA A 81 -0.26 9.65 13.59
N PHE A 82 0.08 10.47 12.61
CA PHE A 82 1.46 10.92 12.40
C PHE A 82 1.98 11.81 13.54
N ARG A 83 1.11 12.58 14.20
CA ARG A 83 1.50 13.36 15.39
C ARG A 83 1.87 12.50 16.59
N LEU A 84 1.50 11.22 16.59
CA LEU A 84 1.85 10.29 17.68
C LEU A 84 3.25 9.68 17.52
N SER A 85 3.92 9.90 16.40
CA SER A 85 5.24 9.35 16.10
C SER A 85 6.22 10.45 15.65
N PRO A 86 7.47 10.44 16.13
CA PRO A 86 8.49 11.40 15.71
C PRO A 86 9.16 11.04 14.37
N LEU A 87 8.76 9.95 13.73
CA LEU A 87 9.41 9.44 12.52
C LEU A 87 9.11 10.29 11.28
N LYS A 88 9.93 10.15 10.24
CA LYS A 88 9.57 10.63 8.90
C LYS A 88 8.45 9.75 8.34
N HIS A 89 7.38 10.36 7.87
CA HIS A 89 6.17 9.65 7.47
C HIS A 89 5.96 9.62 5.96
N LYS A 90 5.50 8.46 5.49
CA LYS A 90 4.91 8.28 4.17
C LYS A 90 3.53 7.64 4.33
N VAL A 91 2.68 7.79 3.34
CA VAL A 91 1.41 7.07 3.23
C VAL A 91 1.50 6.09 2.09
N ASN A 92 1.19 4.82 2.33
CA ASN A 92 0.92 3.86 1.27
C ASN A 92 -0.54 4.04 0.85
N LEU A 93 -0.75 4.83 -0.20
CA LEU A 93 -2.05 5.21 -0.70
C LEU A 93 -2.61 4.10 -1.60
N HIS A 94 -3.79 3.62 -1.27
CA HIS A 94 -4.44 2.58 -2.05
C HIS A 94 -5.33 3.16 -3.16
N SER A 95 -5.42 2.48 -4.30
CA SER A 95 -6.22 2.92 -5.44
C SER A 95 -7.71 3.07 -5.14
N VAL A 96 -8.23 2.35 -4.15
CA VAL A 96 -9.62 2.47 -3.67
C VAL A 96 -9.98 3.85 -3.10
N TYR A 97 -8.98 4.67 -2.81
CA TYR A 97 -9.16 6.04 -2.28
C TYR A 97 -9.01 7.12 -3.36
N ALA A 98 -9.17 6.75 -4.62
CA ALA A 98 -9.37 7.71 -5.70
C ALA A 98 -10.59 8.60 -5.42
N GLU A 99 -10.46 9.91 -5.61
CA GLU A 99 -11.52 10.87 -5.25
C GLU A 99 -12.44 11.21 -6.42
N ARG A 100 -12.22 10.63 -7.60
CA ARG A 100 -13.13 10.69 -8.74
C ARG A 100 -13.83 9.34 -8.91
N GLN A 101 -15.11 9.39 -9.32
CA GLN A 101 -15.92 8.20 -9.58
C GLN A 101 -15.53 7.58 -10.94
N ARG A 102 -14.48 6.77 -10.93
CA ARG A 102 -13.96 6.06 -12.13
C ARG A 102 -13.70 4.60 -11.80
N PRO A 103 -13.80 3.70 -12.80
CA PRO A 103 -13.40 2.30 -12.62
C PRO A 103 -11.92 2.17 -12.20
N ARG A 104 -11.62 1.24 -11.29
CA ARG A 104 -10.26 1.03 -10.77
C ARG A 104 -9.22 0.70 -11.85
N ASN A 105 -9.65 0.15 -12.96
CA ASN A 105 -8.80 -0.10 -14.14
C ASN A 105 -8.81 1.04 -15.17
N ASP A 106 -9.19 2.26 -14.75
CA ASP A 106 -9.18 3.45 -15.59
C ASP A 106 -8.79 4.71 -14.80
N LEU A 107 -8.00 4.54 -13.75
CA LEU A 107 -7.51 5.62 -12.90
C LEU A 107 -6.26 6.26 -13.51
N ASP A 108 -6.07 7.53 -13.18
CA ASP A 108 -4.85 8.29 -13.47
C ASP A 108 -4.40 9.10 -12.24
N VAL A 109 -3.28 9.82 -12.34
CA VAL A 109 -2.73 10.59 -11.22
C VAL A 109 -3.66 11.69 -10.72
N GLU A 110 -4.53 12.23 -11.58
CA GLU A 110 -5.46 13.30 -11.22
C GLU A 110 -6.57 12.80 -10.27
N ASP A 111 -6.82 11.49 -10.23
CA ASP A 111 -7.74 10.89 -9.26
C ASP A 111 -7.22 10.95 -7.82
N PHE A 112 -5.92 11.25 -7.67
CA PHE A 112 -5.20 11.38 -6.39
C PHE A 112 -4.67 12.80 -6.14
N ARG A 113 -5.14 13.80 -6.87
CA ARG A 113 -4.61 15.17 -6.83
C ARG A 113 -4.63 15.79 -5.42
N ASN A 114 -5.73 15.61 -4.68
CA ASN A 114 -5.84 16.15 -3.32
C ASN A 114 -4.86 15.46 -2.35
N TRP A 115 -4.61 14.17 -2.52
CA TRP A 115 -3.62 13.42 -1.75
C TRP A 115 -2.21 13.96 -1.97
N ILE A 116 -1.84 14.21 -3.22
CA ILE A 116 -0.52 14.77 -3.58
C ILE A 116 -0.37 16.17 -2.99
N ASN A 117 -1.37 17.02 -3.13
CA ASN A 117 -1.33 18.38 -2.61
C ASN A 117 -1.23 18.40 -1.08
N TRP A 118 -2.01 17.58 -0.39
CA TRP A 118 -1.96 17.45 1.06
C TRP A 118 -0.60 16.91 1.54
N ALA A 119 -0.06 15.89 0.91
CA ALA A 119 1.23 15.33 1.28
C ALA A 119 2.36 16.36 1.13
N LYS A 120 2.38 17.10 0.01
CA LYS A 120 3.33 18.21 -0.22
C LYS A 120 3.22 19.29 0.85
N ALA A 121 2.00 19.70 1.19
CA ALA A 121 1.75 20.77 2.18
C ALA A 121 2.24 20.39 3.58
N ASN A 122 2.24 19.09 3.92
CA ASN A 122 2.63 18.58 5.23
C ASN A 122 4.04 17.96 5.27
N GLY A 123 4.74 17.89 4.14
CA GLY A 123 6.08 17.28 4.06
C GLY A 123 6.05 15.75 4.21
N TYR A 124 4.93 15.11 3.91
CA TYR A 124 4.80 13.64 3.88
C TYR A 124 5.22 13.09 2.54
N GLY A 125 5.68 11.83 2.52
CA GLY A 125 5.88 11.09 1.29
C GLY A 125 4.65 10.26 0.91
N LEU A 126 4.61 9.78 -0.36
CA LEU A 126 3.57 8.88 -0.84
C LEU A 126 4.19 7.63 -1.46
N ASP A 127 3.64 6.47 -1.10
CA ASP A 127 3.76 5.22 -1.83
C ASP A 127 2.38 4.85 -2.38
N PHE A 128 2.29 3.85 -3.26
CA PHE A 128 1.04 3.50 -3.92
C PHE A 128 0.76 2.00 -3.85
N ASN A 129 -0.52 1.61 -3.86
CA ASN A 129 -0.96 0.22 -3.90
C ASN A 129 -2.12 0.07 -4.87
N THR A 130 -2.00 -0.91 -5.78
CA THR A 130 -3.00 -1.15 -6.83
C THR A 130 -4.34 -1.65 -6.29
N SER A 131 -4.37 -2.23 -5.07
CA SER A 131 -5.59 -2.74 -4.43
C SER A 131 -6.29 -3.83 -5.25
N PHE A 132 -5.61 -4.96 -5.48
CA PHE A 132 -6.16 -6.13 -6.19
C PHE A 132 -7.19 -6.91 -5.35
N PHE A 133 -8.11 -6.23 -4.67
CA PHE A 133 -9.07 -6.84 -3.74
C PHE A 133 -10.33 -5.98 -3.61
N ALA A 134 -11.34 -6.48 -2.86
CA ALA A 134 -12.57 -5.77 -2.52
C ALA A 134 -13.22 -5.10 -3.76
N HIS A 135 -13.55 -5.92 -4.78
CA HIS A 135 -14.13 -5.41 -6.02
C HIS A 135 -14.99 -6.50 -6.71
N PRO A 136 -16.11 -6.13 -7.38
CA PRO A 136 -16.95 -7.10 -8.09
C PRO A 136 -16.25 -7.88 -9.20
N MET A 137 -15.12 -7.38 -9.71
CA MET A 137 -14.31 -8.08 -10.71
C MET A 137 -13.36 -9.13 -10.11
N MET A 138 -13.45 -9.41 -8.80
CA MET A 138 -12.77 -10.56 -8.20
C MET A 138 -13.51 -11.85 -8.56
N ASP A 139 -12.74 -12.91 -8.74
CA ASP A 139 -13.25 -14.26 -9.01
C ASP A 139 -12.93 -15.14 -7.78
N ASN A 140 -13.87 -15.27 -6.87
CA ASN A 140 -13.69 -16.03 -5.61
C ASN A 140 -12.37 -15.68 -4.87
N GLY A 141 -12.02 -14.39 -4.84
CA GLY A 141 -10.81 -13.90 -4.22
C GLY A 141 -9.58 -13.89 -5.13
N PHE A 142 -9.70 -14.30 -6.39
CA PHE A 142 -8.63 -14.23 -7.38
C PHE A 142 -8.74 -12.97 -8.24
N SER A 143 -7.61 -12.39 -8.56
CA SER A 143 -7.44 -11.25 -9.47
C SER A 143 -6.57 -11.64 -10.67
N LEU A 144 -5.25 -11.53 -10.52
CA LEU A 144 -4.26 -11.79 -11.56
C LEU A 144 -4.08 -13.27 -11.89
N ALA A 145 -4.43 -14.18 -10.97
CA ALA A 145 -4.38 -15.62 -11.17
C ALA A 145 -5.75 -16.25 -11.46
N SER A 146 -6.82 -15.46 -11.64
CA SER A 146 -8.14 -15.99 -11.99
C SER A 146 -8.08 -16.85 -13.26
N ILE A 147 -8.84 -17.95 -13.28
CA ILE A 147 -9.04 -18.76 -14.49
C ILE A 147 -9.80 -18.00 -15.59
N HIS A 148 -10.56 -16.98 -15.21
CA HIS A 148 -11.33 -16.15 -16.13
C HIS A 148 -10.47 -15.02 -16.72
N LYS A 149 -10.19 -15.11 -18.01
CA LYS A 149 -9.37 -14.12 -18.73
C LYS A 149 -9.89 -12.69 -18.55
N LYS A 150 -11.21 -12.47 -18.58
CA LYS A 150 -11.83 -11.14 -18.39
C LYS A 150 -11.43 -10.52 -17.04
N THR A 151 -11.40 -11.32 -15.98
CA THR A 151 -10.95 -10.87 -14.64
C THR A 151 -9.48 -10.49 -14.70
N ARG A 152 -8.62 -11.35 -15.25
CA ARG A 152 -7.19 -11.03 -15.38
C ARG A 152 -6.94 -9.78 -16.21
N ASP A 153 -7.60 -9.63 -17.37
CA ASP A 153 -7.43 -8.47 -18.26
C ASP A 153 -7.78 -7.14 -17.51
N TYR A 154 -8.84 -7.17 -16.68
CA TYR A 154 -9.21 -6.03 -15.84
C TYR A 154 -8.07 -5.66 -14.88
N TRP A 155 -7.55 -6.64 -14.17
CA TRP A 155 -6.53 -6.43 -13.14
C TRP A 155 -5.14 -6.16 -13.74
N ILE A 156 -4.81 -6.74 -14.88
CA ILE A 156 -3.60 -6.39 -15.64
C ILE A 156 -3.63 -4.91 -16.02
N LYS A 157 -4.76 -4.41 -16.51
CA LYS A 157 -4.90 -2.99 -16.86
C LYS A 157 -4.75 -2.11 -15.61
N ALA A 158 -5.39 -2.45 -14.50
CA ALA A 158 -5.23 -1.73 -13.23
C ALA A 158 -3.76 -1.70 -12.78
N GLY A 159 -3.04 -2.81 -12.89
CA GLY A 159 -1.60 -2.89 -12.60
C GLY A 159 -0.75 -2.02 -13.52
N LEU A 160 -1.07 -1.97 -14.82
CA LEU A 160 -0.39 -1.08 -15.77
C LEU A 160 -0.62 0.40 -15.46
N ASP A 161 -1.84 0.76 -15.05
CA ASP A 161 -2.17 2.14 -14.69
C ASP A 161 -1.54 2.53 -13.35
N SER A 162 -1.51 1.63 -12.36
CA SER A 162 -0.84 1.91 -11.08
C SER A 162 0.66 2.22 -11.25
N ARG A 163 1.34 1.58 -12.19
CA ARG A 163 2.74 1.88 -12.51
C ARG A 163 2.93 3.29 -13.07
N LYS A 164 1.97 3.78 -13.88
CA LYS A 164 1.99 5.16 -14.39
C LYS A 164 1.70 6.16 -13.26
N ILE A 165 0.71 5.84 -12.42
CA ILE A 165 0.32 6.67 -11.27
C ILE A 165 1.48 6.81 -10.30
N SER A 166 2.10 5.70 -9.87
CA SER A 166 3.23 5.74 -8.94
C SER A 166 4.43 6.53 -9.49
N LEU A 167 4.73 6.38 -10.78
CA LEU A 167 5.78 7.16 -11.43
C LEU A 167 5.44 8.66 -11.43
N ALA A 168 4.20 9.03 -11.74
CA ALA A 168 3.76 10.41 -11.73
C ALA A 168 3.80 11.01 -10.32
N ILE A 169 3.32 10.28 -9.31
CA ILE A 169 3.41 10.67 -7.89
C ILE A 169 4.87 10.90 -7.52
N GLY A 170 5.76 9.96 -7.80
CA GLY A 170 7.17 10.09 -7.44
C GLY A 170 7.85 11.29 -8.10
N LYS A 171 7.57 11.56 -9.38
CA LYS A 171 8.07 12.76 -10.07
C LYS A 171 7.56 14.04 -9.43
N GLU A 172 6.28 14.11 -9.08
CA GLU A 172 5.69 15.29 -8.46
C GLU A 172 6.15 15.51 -7.00
N MET A 173 6.37 14.42 -6.27
CA MET A 173 6.89 14.47 -4.89
C MET A 173 8.40 14.72 -4.83
N GLY A 174 9.13 14.51 -5.94
CA GLY A 174 10.58 14.58 -5.98
C GLY A 174 11.29 13.47 -5.21
N GLU A 175 10.59 12.39 -4.90
CA GLU A 175 11.13 11.22 -4.20
C GLU A 175 10.51 9.93 -4.75
N ARG A 176 11.13 8.79 -4.41
CA ARG A 176 10.65 7.49 -4.88
C ARG A 176 9.32 7.12 -4.25
N CYS A 177 8.31 6.88 -5.09
CA CYS A 177 7.04 6.26 -4.75
C CYS A 177 7.15 4.74 -5.01
N TYR A 178 7.04 3.93 -3.96
CA TYR A 178 7.00 2.48 -4.10
C TYR A 178 5.58 2.05 -4.45
N ASN A 179 5.45 1.32 -5.58
CA ASN A 179 4.17 0.77 -6.02
C ASN A 179 4.04 -0.66 -5.48
N ASN A 180 3.26 -0.86 -4.45
CA ASN A 180 3.06 -2.16 -3.83
C ASN A 180 1.99 -2.96 -4.58
N PHE A 181 2.40 -4.04 -5.20
CA PHE A 181 1.54 -5.08 -5.78
C PHE A 181 1.23 -6.12 -4.71
N TRP A 182 0.27 -5.81 -3.84
CA TRP A 182 -0.22 -6.77 -2.88
C TRP A 182 -1.21 -7.72 -3.56
N ILE A 183 -0.82 -8.97 -3.69
CA ILE A 183 -1.54 -9.98 -4.46
C ILE A 183 -2.26 -10.91 -3.48
N PRO A 184 -3.62 -10.83 -3.41
CA PRO A 184 -4.41 -11.68 -2.50
C PRO A 184 -4.61 -13.09 -3.03
N ASP A 185 -4.36 -13.29 -4.33
CA ASP A 185 -4.62 -14.53 -5.05
C ASP A 185 -3.98 -15.74 -4.39
N GLY A 186 -4.73 -16.82 -4.27
CA GLY A 186 -4.27 -18.07 -3.72
C GLY A 186 -5.29 -18.76 -2.82
N PHE A 187 -4.95 -19.94 -2.38
CA PHE A 187 -5.79 -20.76 -1.49
C PHE A 187 -5.22 -20.74 -0.07
N LYS A 188 -6.10 -20.83 0.93
CA LYS A 188 -5.69 -21.07 2.32
C LYS A 188 -5.16 -22.47 2.54
N ASP A 189 -5.66 -23.43 1.73
CA ASP A 189 -5.25 -24.81 1.70
C ASP A 189 -4.52 -25.15 0.40
N ASN A 190 -3.95 -26.36 0.31
CA ASN A 190 -3.31 -26.84 -0.89
C ASN A 190 -4.34 -27.12 -1.99
N PRO A 191 -4.33 -26.38 -3.12
CA PRO A 191 -5.21 -26.68 -4.23
C PRO A 191 -4.80 -27.97 -4.96
N ALA A 192 -5.71 -28.54 -5.72
CA ALA A 192 -5.46 -29.72 -6.55
C ALA A 192 -4.38 -29.45 -7.63
N SER A 193 -4.30 -28.22 -8.13
CA SER A 193 -3.26 -27.79 -9.07
C SER A 193 -2.72 -26.40 -8.63
N ARG A 194 -1.54 -26.38 -8.07
CA ARG A 194 -0.81 -25.12 -7.82
C ARG A 194 -0.24 -24.51 -9.08
N LEU A 195 0.19 -25.36 -10.01
CA LEU A 195 0.92 -24.93 -11.21
C LEU A 195 0.04 -24.02 -12.08
N THR A 196 -1.20 -24.40 -12.31
CA THR A 196 -2.14 -23.63 -13.15
C THR A 196 -2.27 -22.17 -12.69
N TYR A 197 -2.52 -21.94 -11.40
CA TYR A 197 -2.69 -20.58 -10.88
C TYR A 197 -1.39 -19.77 -10.88
N ARG A 198 -0.27 -20.44 -10.63
CA ARG A 198 1.06 -19.79 -10.68
C ARG A 198 1.45 -19.40 -12.10
N GLU A 199 1.11 -20.22 -13.09
CA GLU A 199 1.32 -19.89 -14.51
C GLU A 199 0.45 -18.71 -14.94
N LEU A 200 -0.82 -18.67 -14.53
CA LEU A 200 -1.73 -17.55 -14.79
C LEU A 200 -1.25 -16.25 -14.12
N LEU A 201 -0.82 -16.33 -12.86
CA LEU A 201 -0.23 -15.20 -12.16
C LEU A 201 1.02 -14.71 -12.87
N LYS A 202 1.93 -15.62 -13.21
CA LYS A 202 3.17 -15.30 -13.94
C LYS A 202 2.87 -14.60 -15.25
N ASP A 203 1.95 -15.12 -16.06
CA ASP A 203 1.54 -14.52 -17.34
C ASP A 203 1.00 -13.09 -17.14
N SER A 204 0.17 -12.88 -16.12
CA SER A 204 -0.37 -11.56 -15.79
C SER A 204 0.74 -10.58 -15.36
N LEU A 205 1.66 -11.02 -14.52
CA LEU A 205 2.80 -10.21 -14.08
C LEU A 205 3.78 -9.92 -15.21
N ASP A 206 4.04 -10.90 -16.10
CA ASP A 206 4.88 -10.69 -17.28
C ASP A 206 4.32 -9.58 -18.18
N GLN A 207 3.00 -9.53 -18.35
CA GLN A 207 2.33 -8.46 -19.11
C GLN A 207 2.45 -7.10 -18.42
N ILE A 208 2.22 -7.03 -17.10
CA ILE A 208 2.34 -5.78 -16.31
C ILE A 208 3.78 -5.25 -16.35
N PHE A 209 4.76 -6.13 -16.21
CA PHE A 209 6.18 -5.75 -16.12
C PHE A 209 6.94 -5.84 -17.46
N ALA A 210 6.25 -6.05 -18.57
CA ALA A 210 6.88 -6.11 -19.91
C ALA A 210 7.68 -4.83 -20.21
N LYS A 211 7.09 -3.66 -19.97
CA LYS A 211 7.79 -2.38 -20.07
C LYS A 211 8.60 -2.12 -18.80
N LYS A 212 9.92 -2.09 -18.92
CA LYS A 212 10.81 -1.74 -17.81
C LYS A 212 10.89 -0.23 -17.63
N TYR A 213 11.11 0.22 -16.39
CA TYR A 213 11.45 1.61 -16.13
C TYR A 213 12.84 1.94 -16.65
N THR A 214 13.01 3.15 -17.17
CA THR A 214 14.33 3.72 -17.50
C THR A 214 15.13 4.00 -16.21
N GLU A 215 16.43 4.22 -16.31
CA GLU A 215 17.26 4.56 -15.14
C GLU A 215 16.82 5.88 -14.48
N GLU A 216 16.31 6.83 -15.28
CA GLU A 216 15.71 8.05 -14.76
C GLU A 216 14.40 7.75 -14.00
N GLU A 217 13.49 6.95 -14.56
CA GLU A 217 12.22 6.62 -13.94
C GLU A 217 12.40 5.85 -12.61
N LYS A 218 13.43 5.01 -12.50
CA LYS A 218 13.77 4.28 -11.27
C LYS A 218 14.13 5.19 -10.09
N GLN A 219 14.46 6.44 -10.33
CA GLN A 219 14.68 7.40 -9.24
C GLN A 219 13.36 7.77 -8.57
N TYR A 220 12.25 7.72 -9.31
CA TYR A 220 10.94 8.17 -8.87
C TYR A 220 9.95 7.06 -8.56
N THR A 221 10.21 5.82 -8.97
CA THR A 221 9.34 4.69 -8.67
C THR A 221 10.07 3.36 -8.62
N ALA A 222 9.48 2.41 -7.88
CA ALA A 222 9.88 1.01 -7.90
C ALA A 222 8.67 0.13 -7.60
N ASP A 223 8.56 -1.00 -8.30
CA ASP A 223 7.52 -1.98 -8.02
C ASP A 223 7.96 -2.93 -6.92
N VAL A 224 7.08 -3.23 -5.97
CA VAL A 224 7.27 -4.18 -4.87
C VAL A 224 6.19 -5.24 -4.98
N LEU A 225 6.58 -6.51 -4.96
CA LEU A 225 5.63 -7.64 -4.97
C LEU A 225 5.45 -8.17 -3.56
N GLU A 226 4.20 -8.24 -3.12
CA GLU A 226 3.81 -8.78 -1.83
C GLU A 226 2.73 -9.85 -2.03
N GLY A 227 3.10 -11.12 -1.83
CA GLY A 227 2.17 -12.24 -1.88
C GLY A 227 1.52 -12.48 -0.53
N LYS A 228 0.20 -12.65 -0.50
CA LYS A 228 -0.54 -12.89 0.75
C LYS A 228 -0.70 -14.37 1.09
N LEU A 229 -0.93 -15.23 0.11
CA LEU A 229 -1.41 -16.59 0.32
C LEU A 229 -0.38 -17.66 -0.06
N PHE A 230 -0.63 -18.85 0.43
CA PHE A 230 0.33 -19.96 0.42
C PHE A 230 0.22 -20.87 -0.82
N GLY A 231 -0.87 -20.79 -1.55
CA GLY A 231 -1.25 -21.68 -2.64
C GLY A 231 -0.43 -21.61 -3.90
#